data_8496966cbeacd8a402e76e4d83844b65
#
_entry.id   8496966cbeacd8a402e76e4d83844b65
#
_cell.length_a   1.000
_cell.length_b   1.000
_cell.length_c   1.000
_cell.angle_alpha   90.00
_cell.angle_beta   90.00
_cell.angle_gamma   90.00
#
_symmetry.space_group_name_H-M   'P 1'
#
loop_
_entity.id
_entity.type
_entity.pdbx_description
1 polymer ?
#
loop_
_entity_poly.entity_id
_entity_poly.type
_entity_poly.pdbx_seq_one_letter_code
_entity_poly.pdbx_strand_id
1 'polypeptide(L)'
;MLEGSCHCGAVRLTLPFAPEVATSCNCSLCRRLGGTLAYYEFGTVKIEGHPESTAEYIWGDRTLRTIHCKTCACVTHWEPLDPAPGAKHGVNLANFEPSLLASVRVRRFDGADTWKFIDE
;
A
#
# COMPACT_ATOMS: atom_id res chain seq x y z
N MET A 1 -7.81 -13.13 11.75
CA MET A 1 -6.61 -12.33 11.53
C MET A 1 -6.47 -11.94 10.08
N LEU A 2 -6.07 -10.72 9.85
CA LEU A 2 -6.01 -10.16 8.50
C LEU A 2 -4.58 -10.25 8.00
N GLU A 3 -4.25 -11.37 7.42
CA GLU A 3 -2.91 -11.63 6.91
C GLU A 3 -2.91 -11.72 5.40
N GLY A 4 -1.84 -11.18 4.79
CA GLY A 4 -1.60 -11.28 3.37
C GLY A 4 -0.12 -11.51 3.11
N SER A 5 0.23 -11.73 1.85
CA SER A 5 1.62 -11.88 1.45
C SER A 5 1.78 -11.52 -0.02
N CYS A 6 3.03 -11.24 -0.42
CA CYS A 6 3.37 -11.18 -1.82
C CYS A 6 3.21 -12.58 -2.44
N HIS A 7 3.28 -12.66 -3.75
CA HIS A 7 3.00 -13.91 -4.45
C HIS A 7 3.92 -15.07 -4.01
N CYS A 8 5.20 -14.81 -3.83
CA CYS A 8 6.15 -15.86 -3.43
C CYS A 8 6.17 -16.13 -1.92
N GLY A 9 5.51 -15.29 -1.12
CA GLY A 9 5.43 -15.46 0.33
C GLY A 9 6.61 -14.91 1.13
N ALA A 10 7.61 -14.32 0.48
CA ALA A 10 8.79 -13.80 1.16
C ALA A 10 8.45 -12.59 2.04
N VAL A 11 7.42 -11.82 1.69
CA VAL A 11 6.95 -10.67 2.45
C VAL A 11 5.53 -10.94 2.93
N ARG A 12 5.31 -10.86 4.24
CA ARG A 12 4.01 -11.15 4.85
C ARG A 12 3.57 -9.93 5.65
N LEU A 13 2.26 -9.62 5.52
CA LEU A 13 1.68 -8.45 6.17
C LEU A 13 0.53 -8.88 7.07
N THR A 14 0.46 -8.27 8.25
CA THR A 14 -0.65 -8.51 9.19
C THR A 14 -1.24 -7.16 9.56
N LEU A 15 -2.52 -6.97 9.23
CA LEU A 15 -3.23 -5.73 9.51
C LEU A 15 -3.73 -5.72 10.95
N PRO A 16 -3.69 -4.56 11.65
CA PRO A 16 -4.17 -4.47 13.03
C PRO A 16 -5.69 -4.55 13.13
N PHE A 17 -6.40 -4.16 12.05
CA PHE A 17 -7.86 -4.22 11.97
C PHE A 17 -8.28 -4.16 10.51
N ALA A 18 -9.53 -4.56 10.22
CA ALA A 18 -10.07 -4.52 8.86
C ALA A 18 -10.24 -3.08 8.39
N PRO A 19 -9.79 -2.73 7.16
CA PRO A 19 -10.01 -1.40 6.65
C PRO A 19 -11.47 -1.22 6.21
N GLU A 20 -12.01 -0.02 6.44
CA GLU A 20 -13.35 0.32 5.94
C GLU A 20 -13.29 0.92 4.54
N VAL A 21 -12.20 1.64 4.26
CA VAL A 21 -12.03 2.41 3.03
C VAL A 21 -10.63 2.13 2.48
N ALA A 22 -10.53 2.07 1.16
CA ALA A 22 -9.26 1.97 0.46
C ALA A 22 -9.25 2.94 -0.71
N THR A 23 -8.06 3.29 -1.19
CA THR A 23 -7.88 4.28 -2.24
C THR A 23 -7.33 3.66 -3.50
N SER A 24 -7.97 3.95 -4.64
CA SER A 24 -7.46 3.66 -5.96
C SER A 24 -7.03 4.99 -6.57
N CYS A 25 -5.72 5.17 -6.78
CA CYS A 25 -5.16 6.41 -7.29
C CYS A 25 -4.80 6.25 -8.77
N ASN A 26 -5.01 7.31 -9.56
CA ASN A 26 -4.69 7.30 -10.99
C ASN A 26 -3.40 8.03 -11.34
N CYS A 27 -2.55 8.35 -10.36
CA CYS A 27 -1.27 9.00 -10.65
C CYS A 27 -0.40 8.10 -11.52
N SER A 28 0.64 8.67 -12.12
CA SER A 28 1.46 7.93 -13.09
C SER A 28 2.04 6.64 -12.55
N LEU A 29 2.36 6.59 -11.26
CA LEU A 29 2.87 5.38 -10.62
C LEU A 29 1.74 4.42 -10.27
N CYS A 30 0.73 4.90 -9.54
CA CYS A 30 -0.33 4.04 -9.00
C CYS A 30 -1.15 3.34 -10.09
N ARG A 31 -1.42 4.01 -11.22
CA ARG A 31 -2.15 3.36 -12.31
C ARG A 31 -1.35 2.22 -12.95
N ARG A 32 -0.01 2.29 -12.88
CA ARG A 32 0.85 1.22 -13.37
C ARG A 32 0.96 0.07 -12.37
N LEU A 33 0.98 0.38 -11.09
CA LEU A 33 0.99 -0.65 -10.05
C LEU A 33 -0.31 -1.45 -10.03
N GLY A 34 -1.43 -0.78 -10.27
CA GLY A 34 -2.74 -1.42 -10.27
C GLY A 34 -3.24 -1.81 -8.89
N GLY A 35 -2.65 -1.26 -7.82
CA GLY A 35 -3.02 -1.62 -6.46
C GLY A 35 -4.09 -0.73 -5.87
N THR A 36 -4.74 -1.23 -4.83
CA THR A 36 -5.69 -0.48 -4.01
C THR A 36 -5.13 -0.40 -2.60
N LEU A 37 -5.00 0.82 -2.07
CA LEU A 37 -4.25 1.08 -0.85
C LEU A 37 -5.16 1.37 0.33
N ALA A 38 -4.93 0.68 1.43
CA ALA A 38 -5.52 1.00 2.73
C ALA A 38 -4.46 1.69 3.59
N TYR A 39 -4.86 2.73 4.32
CA TYR A 39 -3.92 3.53 5.10
C TYR A 39 -4.01 3.18 6.57
N TYR A 40 -2.83 3.05 7.18
CA TYR A 40 -2.68 2.77 8.61
C TYR A 40 -1.62 3.69 9.19
N GLU A 41 -1.67 3.91 10.49
CA GLU A 41 -0.61 4.64 11.16
C GLU A 41 0.71 3.88 11.00
N PHE A 42 1.78 4.58 10.65
CA PHE A 42 3.07 3.97 10.39
C PHE A 42 3.55 3.18 11.61
N GLY A 43 3.95 1.93 11.37
CA GLY A 43 4.43 1.03 12.42
C GLY A 43 3.38 0.11 13.01
N THR A 44 2.08 0.27 12.66
CA THR A 44 1.02 -0.58 13.21
C THR A 44 0.75 -1.84 12.40
N VAL A 45 1.18 -1.89 11.14
CA VAL A 45 1.08 -3.09 10.31
C VAL A 45 2.36 -3.90 10.50
N LYS A 46 2.20 -5.18 10.84
CA LYS A 46 3.34 -6.07 10.98
C LYS A 46 3.78 -6.52 9.57
N ILE A 47 5.04 -6.29 9.23
CA ILE A 47 5.58 -6.64 7.92
C ILE A 47 6.82 -7.51 8.13
N GLU A 48 6.71 -8.78 7.78
CA GLU A 48 7.81 -9.72 7.86
C GLU A 48 8.51 -9.81 6.51
N GLY A 49 9.83 -9.96 6.50
CA GLY A 49 10.61 -10.01 5.26
C GLY A 49 11.02 -8.64 4.73
N HIS A 50 10.73 -7.59 5.44
CA HIS A 50 11.10 -6.22 5.09
C HIS A 50 12.09 -5.69 6.15
N PRO A 51 13.23 -5.12 5.78
CA PRO A 51 13.68 -4.79 4.41
C PRO A 51 14.52 -5.86 3.71
N GLU A 52 14.79 -6.97 4.32
CA GLU A 52 15.76 -7.95 3.79
C GLU A 52 15.31 -8.58 2.47
N SER A 53 14.01 -8.74 2.22
CA SER A 53 13.48 -9.36 1.00
C SER A 53 12.80 -8.35 0.07
N THR A 54 12.97 -7.06 0.33
CA THR A 54 12.30 -6.01 -0.44
C THR A 54 13.27 -5.07 -1.13
N ALA A 55 12.77 -4.36 -2.14
CA ALA A 55 13.45 -3.27 -2.81
C ALA A 55 12.53 -2.06 -2.84
N GLU A 56 13.10 -0.88 -3.07
CA GLU A 56 12.34 0.36 -2.99
C GLU A 56 12.45 1.19 -4.27
N TYR A 57 11.43 2.00 -4.51
CA TYR A 57 11.41 2.98 -5.59
C TYR A 57 11.01 4.33 -5.01
N ILE A 58 11.83 5.33 -5.23
CA ILE A 58 11.62 6.70 -4.73
C ILE A 58 11.52 7.62 -5.94
N TRP A 59 10.46 8.44 -5.98
CA TRP A 59 10.22 9.35 -7.11
C TRP A 59 9.45 10.59 -6.65
N GLY A 60 9.19 11.50 -7.58
CA GLY A 60 8.40 12.70 -7.31
C GLY A 60 9.09 13.61 -6.32
N ASP A 61 8.40 14.05 -5.29
CA ASP A 61 8.94 14.91 -4.25
C ASP A 61 9.89 14.18 -3.29
N ARG A 62 10.04 12.87 -3.46
CA ARG A 62 10.97 12.01 -2.71
C ARG A 62 10.71 12.01 -1.20
N THR A 63 9.44 12.00 -0.83
CA THR A 63 9.03 11.95 0.58
C THR A 63 8.65 10.56 1.05
N LEU A 64 8.42 9.65 0.11
CA LEU A 64 8.07 8.26 0.43
C LEU A 64 8.75 7.29 -0.53
N ARG A 65 8.73 6.02 -0.17
CA ARG A 65 9.25 4.96 -1.01
C ARG A 65 8.18 3.89 -1.20
N THR A 66 8.08 3.37 -2.42
CA THR A 66 7.20 2.25 -2.76
C THR A 66 7.98 0.96 -2.66
N ILE A 67 7.47 0.01 -1.91
CA ILE A 67 8.18 -1.22 -1.56
C ILE A 67 7.61 -2.40 -2.34
N HIS A 68 8.49 -3.20 -2.92
CA HIS A 68 8.10 -4.43 -3.60
C HIS A 68 9.02 -5.58 -3.21
N CYS A 69 8.53 -6.80 -3.37
CA CYS A 69 9.32 -8.00 -3.13
C CYS A 69 10.41 -8.14 -4.21
N LYS A 70 11.65 -8.41 -3.81
CA LYS A 70 12.75 -8.61 -4.73
C LYS A 70 12.56 -9.82 -5.65
N THR A 71 11.85 -10.84 -5.17
CA THR A 71 11.72 -12.11 -5.86
C THR A 71 10.55 -12.12 -6.84
N CYS A 72 9.35 -11.75 -6.39
CA CYS A 72 8.17 -11.80 -7.24
C CYS A 72 7.72 -10.43 -7.76
N ALA A 73 8.36 -9.36 -7.33
CA ALA A 73 8.10 -7.98 -7.76
C ALA A 73 6.72 -7.42 -7.35
N CYS A 74 5.96 -8.13 -6.53
CA CYS A 74 4.67 -7.63 -6.06
C CYS A 74 4.87 -6.44 -5.14
N VAL A 75 4.15 -5.34 -5.40
CA VAL A 75 4.17 -4.17 -4.52
C VAL A 75 3.37 -4.49 -3.27
N THR A 76 4.00 -4.32 -2.11
CA THR A 76 3.38 -4.63 -0.83
C THR A 76 2.83 -3.39 -0.13
N HIS A 77 3.58 -2.30 -0.14
CA HIS A 77 3.16 -1.08 0.55
C HIS A 77 4.05 0.08 0.12
N TRP A 78 3.68 1.29 0.56
CA TRP A 78 4.61 2.40 0.56
C TRP A 78 4.76 2.90 2.00
N GLU A 79 5.88 3.56 2.28
CA GLU A 79 6.14 4.11 3.61
C GLU A 79 6.87 5.44 3.49
N PRO A 80 6.70 6.36 4.48
CA PRO A 80 7.40 7.62 4.45
C PRO A 80 8.90 7.43 4.71
N LEU A 81 9.72 8.28 4.06
CA LEU A 81 11.18 8.24 4.26
C LEU A 81 11.57 8.81 5.62
N ASP A 82 10.82 9.81 6.10
CA ASP A 82 11.09 10.49 7.37
C ASP A 82 9.77 10.63 8.13
N PRO A 83 9.31 9.53 8.78
CA PRO A 83 7.99 9.53 9.40
C PRO A 83 7.92 10.45 10.61
N ALA A 84 7.00 11.41 10.55
CA ALA A 84 6.65 12.29 11.67
C ALA A 84 5.61 11.58 12.55
N PRO A 85 5.37 12.06 13.79
CA PRO A 85 4.28 11.54 14.61
C PRO A 85 2.94 11.59 13.87
N GLY A 86 2.21 10.47 13.86
CA GLY A 86 0.94 10.37 13.15
C GLY A 86 1.05 10.09 11.66
N ALA A 87 2.25 9.87 11.14
CA ALA A 87 2.46 9.54 9.73
C ALA A 87 1.74 8.25 9.36
N LYS A 88 1.28 8.18 8.11
CA LYS A 88 0.59 7.01 7.56
C LYS A 88 1.50 6.27 6.59
N HIS A 89 1.19 5.00 6.37
CA HIS A 89 1.70 4.25 5.22
C HIS A 89 0.52 3.58 4.50
N GLY A 90 0.72 3.22 3.25
CA GLY A 90 -0.33 2.60 2.43
C GLY A 90 -0.01 1.15 2.14
N VAL A 91 -0.96 0.27 2.41
CA VAL A 91 -0.81 -1.17 2.22
C VAL A 91 -1.62 -1.61 1.01
N ASN A 92 -1.01 -2.37 0.11
CA ASN A 92 -1.67 -2.85 -1.10
C ASN A 92 -2.55 -4.07 -0.78
N LEU A 93 -3.87 -3.86 -0.82
CA LEU A 93 -4.84 -4.89 -0.50
C LEU A 93 -4.89 -6.02 -1.53
N ALA A 94 -4.26 -5.86 -2.70
CA ALA A 94 -4.17 -6.93 -3.69
C ALA A 94 -3.39 -8.15 -3.17
N ASN A 95 -2.60 -7.97 -2.12
CA ASN A 95 -1.83 -9.06 -1.50
C ASN A 95 -2.62 -9.85 -0.45
N PHE A 96 -3.88 -9.54 -0.28
CA PHE A 96 -4.77 -10.19 0.68
C PHE A 96 -5.84 -11.00 -0.05
N GLU A 97 -6.64 -11.76 0.69
CA GLU A 97 -7.73 -12.52 0.12
C GLU A 97 -8.69 -11.59 -0.65
N PRO A 98 -9.18 -11.99 -1.81
CA PRO A 98 -10.11 -11.16 -2.59
C PRO A 98 -11.35 -10.73 -1.81
N SER A 99 -11.80 -11.52 -0.85
CA SER A 99 -12.94 -11.17 0.01
C SER A 99 -12.70 -9.92 0.84
N LEU A 100 -11.46 -9.66 1.24
CA LEU A 100 -11.14 -8.45 1.98
C LEU A 100 -11.34 -7.22 1.10
N LEU A 101 -10.78 -7.22 -0.09
CA LEU A 101 -10.94 -6.10 -1.02
C LEU A 101 -12.41 -5.88 -1.40
N ALA A 102 -13.16 -6.96 -1.56
CA ALA A 102 -14.58 -6.89 -1.88
C ALA A 102 -15.42 -6.27 -0.75
N SER A 103 -14.92 -6.28 0.48
CA SER A 103 -15.64 -5.78 1.66
C SER A 103 -15.37 -4.30 1.96
N VAL A 104 -14.39 -3.67 1.29
CA VAL A 104 -14.03 -2.28 1.55
C VAL A 104 -14.70 -1.34 0.55
N ARG A 105 -14.94 -0.09 0.98
CA ARG A 105 -15.36 0.98 0.07
C ARG A 105 -14.14 1.55 -0.63
N VAL A 106 -14.08 1.41 -1.94
CA VAL A 106 -12.96 1.93 -2.72
C VAL A 106 -13.27 3.35 -3.17
N ARG A 107 -12.41 4.29 -2.81
CA ARG A 107 -12.49 5.69 -3.23
C ARG A 107 -11.47 5.93 -4.32
N ARG A 108 -11.88 6.62 -5.37
CA ARG A 108 -10.98 6.94 -6.50
C ARG A 108 -10.38 8.33 -6.31
N PHE A 109 -9.06 8.38 -6.30
CA PHE A 109 -8.31 9.62 -6.09
C PHE A 109 -7.64 10.08 -7.38
N ASP A 110 -7.84 11.35 -7.74
CA ASP A 110 -7.25 11.93 -8.94
C ASP A 110 -5.87 12.52 -8.64
N GLY A 111 -4.90 11.64 -8.42
CA GLY A 111 -3.51 12.05 -8.19
C GLY A 111 -2.79 12.54 -9.45
N ALA A 112 -3.38 12.31 -10.64
CA ALA A 112 -2.79 12.73 -11.89
C ALA A 112 -3.02 14.21 -12.18
N ASP A 113 -4.08 14.81 -11.66
CA ASP A 113 -4.47 16.19 -12.02
C ASP A 113 -4.94 16.98 -10.81
N THR A 114 -6.19 16.79 -10.35
CA THR A 114 -6.82 17.67 -9.39
C THR A 114 -6.38 17.48 -7.95
N TRP A 115 -5.79 16.32 -7.64
CA TRP A 115 -5.38 15.92 -6.29
C TRP A 115 -6.59 15.86 -5.33
N LYS A 116 -7.74 15.41 -5.86
CA LYS A 116 -8.99 15.27 -5.13
C LYS A 116 -9.64 13.92 -5.42
N PHE A 117 -10.53 13.48 -4.54
CA PHE A 117 -11.31 12.28 -4.79
C PHE A 117 -12.35 12.57 -5.88
N ILE A 118 -12.49 11.62 -6.82
CA ILE A 118 -13.33 11.80 -8.02
C ILE A 118 -14.81 11.64 -7.70
N ASP A 119 -15.14 10.68 -6.85
CA ASP A 119 -16.51 10.27 -6.57
C ASP A 119 -17.01 10.76 -5.21
N GLU A 120 -16.58 11.93 -4.83
CA GLU A 120 -16.96 12.57 -3.56
C GLU A 120 -17.57 13.94 -3.78
#